data_9e2bd5e96e6f344295a887117e7e385c
#
_entry.id   9e2bd5e96e6f344295a887117e7e385c
#
_cell.length_a   1.000
_cell.length_b   1.000
_cell.length_c   1.000
_cell.angle_alpha   90.00
_cell.angle_beta   90.00
_cell.angle_gamma   90.00
#
_symmetry.space_group_name_H-M   'P 1'
#
loop_
_entity.id
_entity.type
_entity.pdbx_description
1 polymer ?
#
loop_
_entity_poly.entity_id
_entity_poly.type
_entity_poly.pdbx_seq_one_letter_code
_entity_poly.pdbx_strand_id
1 'polypeptide(L)'
;EMSASLVGSEMCIRDSLYEEANYAYTYRAATAYSDHMIYRLILSMGSGSSGWNGILFPILAALPMGISYVREYRSGYLKLRLQKMSRNRYVVVTLIQNAILGGLGLLIPYAVYCLHLYFQYGTKAYLNIKEGETVIMFHPKLAASNTIAYVCLLGTFVLLAGVTFATFAIGISAWIKNTFLTLILPFVLCIAMAILIPDNRFDLLLIFAPNGYAWASVPIILIMSGILILTGIILFAVGVKNNEK
;
A
#
# COMPACT_ATOMS: atom_id res chain seq x y z
N GLU A 1 -42.58 -21.87 7.81
CA GLU A 1 -41.46 -22.02 6.84
C GLU A 1 -41.42 -20.92 5.75
N MET A 2 -42.55 -20.30 5.40
CA MET A 2 -42.60 -19.20 4.38
C MET A 2 -42.05 -17.86 4.88
N SER A 3 -42.03 -17.57 6.16
CA SER A 3 -41.54 -16.25 6.68
C SER A 3 -40.04 -16.09 6.62
N ALA A 4 -39.25 -17.16 6.78
CA ALA A 4 -37.80 -17.11 6.73
C ALA A 4 -37.22 -16.87 5.30
N SER A 5 -37.94 -17.36 4.27
CA SER A 5 -37.59 -17.15 2.86
C SER A 5 -37.83 -15.71 2.40
N LEU A 6 -38.87 -15.04 2.92
CA LEU A 6 -39.18 -13.66 2.61
C LEU A 6 -38.16 -12.68 3.24
N VAL A 7 -37.73 -12.93 4.46
CA VAL A 7 -36.71 -12.11 5.14
C VAL A 7 -35.36 -12.20 4.44
N GLY A 8 -34.99 -13.40 3.95
CA GLY A 8 -33.78 -13.59 3.16
C GLY A 8 -33.81 -12.86 1.81
N SER A 9 -34.96 -12.85 1.13
CA SER A 9 -35.11 -12.16 -0.15
C SER A 9 -35.15 -10.63 0.00
N GLU A 10 -35.79 -10.10 1.05
CA GLU A 10 -35.77 -8.66 1.34
C GLU A 10 -34.37 -8.16 1.71
N MET A 11 -33.58 -8.98 2.43
CA MET A 11 -32.21 -8.64 2.78
C MET A 11 -31.31 -8.60 1.53
N CYS A 12 -31.41 -9.58 0.61
CA CYS A 12 -30.68 -9.57 -0.66
C CYS A 12 -31.08 -8.41 -1.57
N ILE A 13 -32.39 -8.08 -1.64
CA ILE A 13 -32.88 -6.94 -2.46
C ILE A 13 -32.37 -5.62 -1.86
N ARG A 14 -32.39 -5.50 -0.53
CA ARG A 14 -31.89 -4.30 0.15
C ARG A 14 -30.39 -4.11 -0.02
N ASP A 15 -29.62 -5.18 0.02
CA ASP A 15 -28.16 -5.14 -0.20
C ASP A 15 -27.84 -4.80 -1.65
N SER A 16 -28.58 -5.36 -2.64
CA SER A 16 -28.37 -5.02 -4.05
C SER A 16 -28.79 -3.58 -4.36
N LEU A 17 -29.88 -3.09 -3.78
CA LEU A 17 -30.31 -1.69 -3.93
C LEU A 17 -29.31 -0.73 -3.25
N TYR A 18 -28.68 -1.15 -2.15
CA TYR A 18 -27.66 -0.37 -1.46
C TYR A 18 -26.35 -0.34 -2.28
N GLU A 19 -25.98 -1.43 -2.92
CA GLU A 19 -24.86 -1.50 -3.86
C GLU A 19 -25.12 -0.67 -5.11
N GLU A 20 -26.30 -0.76 -5.72
CA GLU A 20 -26.68 0.06 -6.88
C GLU A 20 -26.75 1.56 -6.53
N ALA A 21 -27.29 1.90 -5.37
CA ALA A 21 -27.32 3.28 -4.90
C ALA A 21 -25.90 3.82 -4.63
N ASN A 22 -25.02 3.03 -4.04
CA ASN A 22 -23.60 3.37 -3.85
C ASN A 22 -22.86 3.47 -5.19
N TYR A 23 -23.13 2.57 -6.14
CA TYR A 23 -22.51 2.61 -7.46
C TYR A 23 -22.99 3.83 -8.27
N ALA A 24 -24.28 4.12 -8.24
CA ALA A 24 -24.85 5.32 -8.89
C ALA A 24 -24.35 6.61 -8.23
N TYR A 25 -24.13 6.58 -6.91
CA TYR A 25 -23.62 7.70 -6.14
C TYR A 25 -22.12 7.96 -6.41
N THR A 26 -21.29 6.91 -6.43
CA THR A 26 -19.88 7.01 -6.83
C THR A 26 -19.73 7.45 -8.27
N TYR A 27 -20.62 7.03 -9.18
CA TYR A 27 -20.58 7.45 -10.59
C TYR A 27 -21.01 8.91 -10.75
N ARG A 28 -22.06 9.38 -10.05
CA ARG A 28 -22.48 10.80 -10.08
C ARG A 28 -21.42 11.71 -9.43
N ALA A 29 -20.84 11.31 -8.34
CA ALA A 29 -19.72 12.03 -7.73
C ALA A 29 -18.53 12.06 -8.70
N ALA A 30 -18.24 10.96 -9.40
CA ALA A 30 -17.18 10.87 -10.39
C ALA A 30 -17.33 11.89 -11.52
N THR A 31 -18.53 12.09 -12.05
CA THR A 31 -18.76 13.05 -13.13
C THR A 31 -18.74 14.51 -12.66
N ALA A 32 -19.18 14.79 -11.43
CA ALA A 32 -19.17 16.15 -10.86
C ALA A 32 -17.78 16.62 -10.44
N TYR A 33 -16.86 15.69 -10.10
CA TYR A 33 -15.54 16.00 -9.56
C TYR A 33 -14.38 15.56 -10.48
N SER A 34 -14.66 15.16 -11.71
CA SER A 34 -13.67 14.64 -12.66
C SER A 34 -12.50 15.59 -12.94
N ASP A 35 -12.68 16.89 -12.70
CA ASP A 35 -11.72 17.95 -13.04
C ASP A 35 -10.87 18.41 -11.84
N HIS A 36 -10.87 17.66 -10.72
CA HIS A 36 -10.09 18.01 -9.56
C HIS A 36 -8.89 17.08 -9.34
N MET A 37 -7.74 17.68 -9.06
CA MET A 37 -6.48 16.97 -8.79
C MET A 37 -6.65 15.86 -7.73
N ILE A 38 -7.27 16.17 -6.59
CA ILE A 38 -7.46 15.23 -5.48
C ILE A 38 -8.30 14.03 -5.91
N TYR A 39 -9.38 14.27 -6.65
CA TYR A 39 -10.26 13.20 -7.10
C TYR A 39 -9.54 12.22 -8.02
N ARG A 40 -8.78 12.73 -9.00
CA ARG A 40 -7.96 11.90 -9.90
C ARG A 40 -6.88 11.14 -9.14
N LEU A 41 -6.28 11.78 -8.14
CA LEU A 41 -5.28 11.13 -7.28
C LEU A 41 -5.88 9.96 -6.49
N ILE A 42 -7.06 10.16 -5.87
CA ILE A 42 -7.75 9.12 -5.11
C ILE A 42 -8.14 7.95 -6.02
N LEU A 43 -8.70 8.23 -7.19
CA LEU A 43 -9.02 7.19 -8.17
C LEU A 43 -7.79 6.39 -8.61
N SER A 44 -6.66 7.06 -8.83
CA SER A 44 -5.44 6.40 -9.28
C SER A 44 -4.78 5.54 -8.19
N MET A 45 -4.90 5.94 -6.92
CA MET A 45 -4.39 5.15 -5.79
C MET A 45 -5.23 3.90 -5.53
N GLY A 46 -6.42 3.84 -6.11
CA GLY A 46 -7.35 2.73 -6.02
C GLY A 46 -8.24 2.80 -4.79
N SER A 47 -9.53 2.75 -5.01
CA SER A 47 -10.50 2.36 -4.01
C SER A 47 -10.65 0.84 -4.10
N GLY A 48 -9.96 0.11 -3.22
CA GLY A 48 -10.12 -1.34 -3.15
C GLY A 48 -9.57 -2.12 -4.36
N SER A 49 -10.15 -3.28 -4.61
CA SER A 49 -9.72 -4.30 -5.56
C SER A 49 -9.70 -3.91 -7.05
N SER A 50 -10.17 -2.73 -7.42
CA SER A 50 -10.28 -2.31 -8.83
C SER A 50 -9.08 -1.52 -9.37
N GLY A 51 -8.14 -1.12 -8.53
CA GLY A 51 -6.98 -0.34 -8.94
C GLY A 51 -5.76 -1.22 -9.23
N TRP A 52 -5.30 -1.29 -10.48
CA TRP A 52 -4.05 -1.97 -10.86
C TRP A 52 -2.86 -1.53 -10.00
N ASN A 53 -2.88 -0.30 -9.51
CA ASN A 53 -1.84 0.26 -8.65
C ASN A 53 -1.76 -0.45 -7.29
N GLY A 54 -2.90 -0.77 -6.67
CA GLY A 54 -2.93 -1.50 -5.38
C GLY A 54 -2.35 -2.91 -5.49
N ILE A 55 -2.55 -3.57 -6.62
CA ILE A 55 -2.06 -4.93 -6.87
C ILE A 55 -0.54 -4.92 -7.13
N LEU A 56 -0.06 -3.96 -7.91
CA LEU A 56 1.33 -3.95 -8.37
C LEU A 56 2.30 -3.35 -7.34
N PHE A 57 1.86 -2.47 -6.46
CA PHE A 57 2.77 -1.73 -5.61
C PHE A 57 3.59 -2.60 -4.61
N PRO A 58 3.06 -3.68 -3.99
CA PRO A 58 3.90 -4.56 -3.16
C PRO A 58 5.04 -5.20 -3.95
N ILE A 59 4.78 -5.54 -5.23
CA ILE A 59 5.78 -6.08 -6.15
C ILE A 59 6.81 -5.01 -6.52
N LEU A 60 6.35 -3.80 -6.87
CA LEU A 60 7.22 -2.68 -7.22
C LEU A 60 8.12 -2.26 -6.06
N ALA A 61 7.60 -2.26 -4.84
CA ALA A 61 8.39 -1.97 -3.63
C ALA A 61 9.48 -3.03 -3.38
N ALA A 62 9.20 -4.30 -3.71
CA ALA A 62 10.13 -5.41 -3.51
C ALA A 62 11.26 -5.47 -4.55
N LEU A 63 11.05 -4.85 -5.74
CA LEU A 63 11.97 -4.93 -6.89
C LEU A 63 13.41 -4.49 -6.57
N PRO A 64 13.68 -3.32 -5.95
CA PRO A 64 15.04 -2.77 -5.93
C PRO A 64 16.05 -3.66 -5.21
N MET A 65 15.69 -4.21 -4.05
CA MET A 65 16.64 -4.90 -3.18
C MET A 65 16.34 -6.40 -2.97
N GLY A 66 15.08 -6.84 -3.12
CA GLY A 66 14.75 -8.26 -3.01
C GLY A 66 15.54 -9.11 -4.02
N ILE A 67 15.69 -8.60 -5.24
CA ILE A 67 16.50 -9.24 -6.30
C ILE A 67 17.99 -9.18 -5.97
N SER A 68 18.47 -8.04 -5.46
CA SER A 68 19.91 -7.81 -5.21
C SER A 68 20.46 -8.80 -4.20
N TYR A 69 19.78 -9.04 -3.09
CA TYR A 69 20.23 -10.00 -2.08
C TYR A 69 20.31 -11.42 -2.63
N VAL A 70 19.30 -11.90 -3.35
CA VAL A 70 19.30 -13.22 -3.96
C VAL A 70 20.47 -13.37 -4.95
N ARG A 71 20.76 -12.32 -5.73
CA ARG A 71 21.88 -12.28 -6.66
C ARG A 71 23.23 -12.33 -5.92
N GLU A 72 23.42 -11.52 -4.88
CA GLU A 72 24.63 -11.54 -4.03
C GLU A 72 24.86 -12.91 -3.40
N TYR A 73 23.81 -13.56 -2.93
CA TYR A 73 23.89 -14.90 -2.38
C TYR A 73 24.33 -15.94 -3.44
N ARG A 74 23.66 -15.95 -4.62
CA ARG A 74 23.95 -16.91 -5.69
C ARG A 74 25.33 -16.74 -6.31
N SER A 75 25.83 -15.51 -6.41
CA SER A 75 27.16 -15.23 -6.92
C SER A 75 28.29 -15.49 -5.94
N GLY A 76 27.98 -15.83 -4.67
CA GLY A 76 28.97 -15.97 -3.61
C GLY A 76 29.52 -14.63 -3.10
N TYR A 77 29.08 -13.51 -3.64
CA TYR A 77 29.53 -12.17 -3.25
C TYR A 77 29.18 -11.83 -1.80
N LEU A 78 28.10 -12.40 -1.28
CA LEU A 78 27.71 -12.27 0.13
C LEU A 78 28.84 -12.70 1.08
N LYS A 79 29.52 -13.83 0.80
CA LYS A 79 30.63 -14.33 1.63
C LYS A 79 31.80 -13.35 1.63
N LEU A 80 32.15 -12.78 0.48
CA LEU A 80 33.21 -11.77 0.36
C LEU A 80 32.88 -10.49 1.14
N ARG A 81 31.63 -10.06 1.12
CA ARG A 81 31.18 -8.91 1.92
C ARG A 81 31.27 -9.17 3.42
N LEU A 82 30.82 -10.34 3.87
CA LEU A 82 30.86 -10.72 5.28
C LEU A 82 32.30 -10.91 5.81
N GLN A 83 33.28 -11.21 4.94
CA GLN A 83 34.70 -11.21 5.32
C GLN A 83 35.25 -9.79 5.54
N LYS A 84 34.72 -8.77 4.82
CA LYS A 84 35.21 -7.38 4.93
C LYS A 84 34.49 -6.55 6.00
N MET A 85 33.30 -6.96 6.44
CA MET A 85 32.54 -6.24 7.45
C MET A 85 31.81 -7.18 8.40
N SER A 86 31.59 -6.74 9.64
CA SER A 86 30.82 -7.52 10.61
C SER A 86 29.39 -7.75 10.13
N ARG A 87 28.82 -8.93 10.42
CA ARG A 87 27.46 -9.32 10.05
C ARG A 87 26.42 -8.26 10.46
N ASN A 88 26.49 -7.76 11.69
CA ASN A 88 25.53 -6.77 12.17
C ASN A 88 25.58 -5.48 11.33
N ARG A 89 26.78 -5.03 10.98
CA ARG A 89 26.97 -3.87 10.11
C ARG A 89 26.40 -4.12 8.72
N TYR A 90 26.61 -5.31 8.15
CA TYR A 90 26.04 -5.71 6.88
C TYR A 90 24.50 -5.65 6.90
N VAL A 91 23.87 -6.27 7.92
CA VAL A 91 22.41 -6.29 8.08
C VAL A 91 21.85 -4.87 8.17
N VAL A 92 22.41 -4.02 9.04
CA VAL A 92 21.93 -2.65 9.22
C VAL A 92 22.07 -1.82 7.95
N VAL A 93 23.24 -1.84 7.30
CA VAL A 93 23.48 -1.08 6.08
C VAL A 93 22.54 -1.52 4.96
N THR A 94 22.37 -2.83 4.80
CA THR A 94 21.48 -3.38 3.77
C THR A 94 20.02 -3.02 4.02
N LEU A 95 19.54 -3.07 5.28
CA LEU A 95 18.19 -2.67 5.64
C LEU A 95 17.95 -1.19 5.40
N ILE A 96 18.90 -0.30 5.74
CA ILE A 96 18.79 1.14 5.49
C ILE A 96 18.73 1.41 3.97
N GLN A 97 19.64 0.81 3.21
CA GLN A 97 19.64 0.95 1.74
C GLN A 97 18.32 0.48 1.13
N ASN A 98 17.81 -0.67 1.60
CA ASN A 98 16.55 -1.22 1.15
C ASN A 98 15.36 -0.30 1.49
N ALA A 99 15.31 0.24 2.71
CA ALA A 99 14.26 1.17 3.12
C ALA A 99 14.25 2.44 2.26
N ILE A 100 15.42 3.02 1.99
CA ILE A 100 15.55 4.20 1.13
C ILE A 100 15.10 3.88 -0.30
N LEU A 101 15.62 2.81 -0.90
CA LEU A 101 15.32 2.45 -2.28
C LEU A 101 13.86 2.01 -2.46
N GLY A 102 13.31 1.25 -1.51
CA GLY A 102 11.91 0.83 -1.55
C GLY A 102 10.95 2.00 -1.36
N GLY A 103 11.25 2.88 -0.41
CA GLY A 103 10.46 4.10 -0.16
C GLY A 103 10.50 5.06 -1.36
N LEU A 104 11.69 5.39 -1.87
CA LEU A 104 11.84 6.27 -3.02
C LEU A 104 11.31 5.64 -4.31
N GLY A 105 11.42 4.32 -4.46
CA GLY A 105 10.90 3.58 -5.61
C GLY A 105 9.41 3.76 -5.83
N LEU A 106 8.62 3.94 -4.77
CA LEU A 106 7.19 4.27 -4.85
C LEU A 106 6.92 5.78 -4.80
N LEU A 107 7.71 6.53 -4.01
CA LEU A 107 7.50 7.97 -3.85
C LEU A 107 7.78 8.75 -5.14
N ILE A 108 8.79 8.36 -5.92
CA ILE A 108 9.15 9.06 -7.16
C ILE A 108 8.02 8.98 -8.19
N PRO A 109 7.48 7.81 -8.58
CA PRO A 109 6.34 7.74 -9.49
C PRO A 109 5.11 8.50 -8.97
N TYR A 110 4.84 8.42 -7.65
CA TYR A 110 3.78 9.19 -7.01
C TYR A 110 3.97 10.69 -7.19
N ALA A 111 5.18 11.21 -6.90
CA ALA A 111 5.49 12.63 -7.03
C ALA A 111 5.38 13.12 -8.47
N VAL A 112 5.87 12.33 -9.44
CA VAL A 112 5.74 12.65 -10.87
C VAL A 112 4.27 12.71 -11.28
N TYR A 113 3.46 11.76 -10.82
CA TYR A 113 2.03 11.76 -11.11
C TYR A 113 1.31 12.96 -10.46
N CYS A 114 1.61 13.29 -9.21
CA CYS A 114 1.09 14.49 -8.55
C CYS A 114 1.47 15.77 -9.28
N LEU A 115 2.70 15.87 -9.75
CA LEU A 115 3.17 17.01 -10.53
C LEU A 115 2.41 17.12 -11.87
N HIS A 116 2.17 16.00 -12.55
CA HIS A 116 1.36 15.96 -13.77
C HIS A 116 -0.07 16.45 -13.50
N LEU A 117 -0.72 15.97 -12.43
CA LEU A 117 -2.06 16.41 -12.05
C LEU A 117 -2.09 17.89 -11.66
N TYR A 118 -1.03 18.38 -11.01
CA TYR A 118 -0.90 19.79 -10.65
C TYR A 118 -0.88 20.69 -11.90
N PHE A 119 -0.14 20.33 -12.93
CA PHE A 119 -0.11 21.07 -14.19
C PHE A 119 -1.43 21.02 -14.96
N GLN A 120 -2.18 19.92 -14.87
CA GLN A 120 -3.46 19.78 -15.55
C GLN A 120 -4.62 20.52 -14.85
N TYR A 121 -4.71 20.42 -13.52
CA TYR A 121 -5.88 20.83 -12.76
C TYR A 121 -5.61 22.00 -11.78
N GLY A 122 -4.34 22.31 -11.51
CA GLY A 122 -3.95 23.33 -10.52
C GLY A 122 -4.30 22.92 -9.08
N THR A 123 -4.19 23.88 -8.18
CA THR A 123 -4.50 23.72 -6.74
C THR A 123 -5.90 24.21 -6.37
N LYS A 124 -6.87 24.15 -7.29
CA LYS A 124 -8.23 24.59 -6.94
C LYS A 124 -8.68 23.79 -5.71
N ALA A 125 -8.89 24.52 -4.61
CA ALA A 125 -9.38 23.93 -3.38
C ALA A 125 -10.67 23.17 -3.66
N TYR A 126 -10.79 21.99 -3.06
CA TYR A 126 -11.99 21.15 -3.13
C TYR A 126 -13.12 21.80 -2.32
N LEU A 127 -13.69 22.85 -2.87
CA LEU A 127 -14.51 23.83 -2.17
C LEU A 127 -15.97 23.48 -2.18
N ASN A 128 -16.53 22.42 -2.27
CA ASN A 128 -17.95 22.14 -2.02
C ASN A 128 -18.23 20.63 -1.93
N ILE A 129 -17.82 20.03 -0.82
CA ILE A 129 -18.54 18.83 -0.36
C ILE A 129 -19.87 19.37 0.15
N LYS A 130 -20.93 19.27 -0.66
CA LYS A 130 -22.29 19.53 -0.18
C LYS A 130 -22.55 18.58 0.98
N GLU A 131 -23.13 19.11 2.07
CA GLU A 131 -23.59 18.28 3.18
C GLU A 131 -24.46 17.15 2.62
N GLY A 132 -24.04 15.90 2.80
CA GLY A 132 -24.71 14.70 2.26
C GLY A 132 -23.94 13.94 1.18
N GLU A 133 -22.87 14.49 0.60
CA GLU A 133 -22.00 13.77 -0.34
C GLU A 133 -20.80 13.16 0.40
N THR A 134 -20.89 11.90 0.73
CA THR A 134 -19.81 11.15 1.37
C THR A 134 -18.81 10.63 0.33
N VAL A 135 -17.88 11.46 -0.10
CA VAL A 135 -16.69 10.93 -0.76
C VAL A 135 -15.84 10.29 0.34
N ILE A 136 -15.54 9.00 0.20
CA ILE A 136 -14.66 8.30 1.13
C ILE A 136 -13.27 8.91 0.97
N MET A 137 -12.91 9.77 1.88
CA MET A 137 -11.63 10.48 1.91
C MET A 137 -10.99 10.36 3.29
N PHE A 138 -9.71 10.07 3.28
CA PHE A 138 -8.91 10.19 4.49
C PHE A 138 -8.71 11.67 4.82
N HIS A 139 -9.14 12.12 6.01
CA HIS A 139 -9.09 13.53 6.42
C HIS A 139 -9.69 14.55 5.44
N PRO A 140 -11.00 14.52 5.17
CA PRO A 140 -11.65 15.40 4.19
C PRO A 140 -11.48 16.90 4.51
N LYS A 141 -11.42 17.27 5.80
CA LYS A 141 -11.18 18.65 6.22
C LYS A 141 -9.83 19.19 5.74
N LEU A 142 -8.77 18.37 5.79
CA LEU A 142 -7.45 18.75 5.30
C LEU A 142 -7.44 18.87 3.78
N ALA A 143 -8.09 17.94 3.08
CA ALA A 143 -8.23 17.99 1.63
C ALA A 143 -8.93 19.26 1.16
N ALA A 144 -9.97 19.71 1.88
CA ALA A 144 -10.72 20.93 1.58
C ALA A 144 -9.93 22.22 1.89
N SER A 145 -9.14 22.23 2.98
CA SER A 145 -8.42 23.44 3.41
C SER A 145 -7.08 23.64 2.69
N ASN A 146 -6.34 22.57 2.43
CA ASN A 146 -5.02 22.65 1.80
C ASN A 146 -4.69 21.40 0.99
N THR A 147 -4.91 21.50 -0.32
CA THR A 147 -4.65 20.42 -1.28
C THR A 147 -3.20 19.92 -1.25
N ILE A 148 -2.22 20.84 -1.14
CA ILE A 148 -0.80 20.49 -1.14
C ILE A 148 -0.45 19.69 0.12
N ALA A 149 -0.89 20.14 1.30
CA ALA A 149 -0.66 19.43 2.55
C ALA A 149 -1.28 18.02 2.52
N TYR A 150 -2.46 17.88 1.92
CA TYR A 150 -3.11 16.60 1.75
C TYR A 150 -2.33 15.65 0.84
N VAL A 151 -1.84 16.14 -0.29
CA VAL A 151 -1.00 15.36 -1.22
C VAL A 151 0.31 14.94 -0.55
N CYS A 152 0.94 15.83 0.22
CA CYS A 152 2.14 15.50 0.99
C CYS A 152 1.85 14.42 2.05
N LEU A 153 0.71 14.50 2.74
CA LEU A 153 0.29 13.49 3.72
C LEU A 153 0.15 12.11 3.05
N LEU A 154 -0.54 12.03 1.90
CA LEU A 154 -0.64 10.78 1.15
C LEU A 154 0.74 10.27 0.68
N GLY A 155 1.63 11.16 0.27
CA GLY A 155 3.02 10.82 -0.07
C GLY A 155 3.78 10.17 1.08
N THR A 156 3.53 10.58 2.34
CA THR A 156 4.14 9.91 3.51
C THR A 156 3.66 8.47 3.68
N PHE A 157 2.39 8.17 3.39
CA PHE A 157 1.88 6.80 3.41
C PHE A 157 2.43 5.96 2.26
N VAL A 158 2.58 6.53 1.07
CA VAL A 158 3.23 5.86 -0.07
C VAL A 158 4.68 5.50 0.26
N LEU A 159 5.42 6.42 0.86
CA LEU A 159 6.79 6.17 1.31
C LEU A 159 6.83 5.07 2.38
N LEU A 160 5.95 5.16 3.39
CA LEU A 160 5.82 4.15 4.44
C LEU A 160 5.53 2.77 3.87
N ALA A 161 4.61 2.68 2.91
CA ALA A 161 4.28 1.44 2.22
C ALA A 161 5.50 0.87 1.48
N GLY A 162 6.24 1.71 0.74
CA GLY A 162 7.47 1.31 0.06
C GLY A 162 8.50 0.73 1.00
N VAL A 163 8.77 1.40 2.13
CA VAL A 163 9.67 0.91 3.19
C VAL A 163 9.19 -0.43 3.76
N THR A 164 7.89 -0.53 4.06
CA THR A 164 7.30 -1.72 4.70
C THR A 164 7.44 -2.95 3.81
N PHE A 165 6.97 -2.87 2.57
CA PHE A 165 6.96 -4.03 1.67
C PHE A 165 8.36 -4.38 1.17
N ALA A 166 9.23 -3.40 0.96
CA ALA A 166 10.64 -3.65 0.63
C ALA A 166 11.36 -4.37 1.77
N THR A 167 11.15 -3.92 3.03
CA THR A 167 11.78 -4.55 4.19
C THR A 167 11.26 -5.96 4.42
N PHE A 168 9.99 -6.20 4.22
CA PHE A 168 9.42 -7.54 4.28
C PHE A 168 9.97 -8.44 3.18
N ALA A 169 10.06 -7.94 1.94
CA ALA A 169 10.59 -8.70 0.80
C ALA A 169 12.06 -9.11 0.99
N ILE A 170 12.91 -8.21 1.49
CA ILE A 170 14.32 -8.54 1.75
C ILE A 170 14.43 -9.56 2.91
N GLY A 171 13.55 -9.49 3.91
CA GLY A 171 13.46 -10.50 4.97
C GLY A 171 13.20 -11.91 4.40
N ILE A 172 12.23 -12.01 3.50
CA ILE A 172 11.88 -13.26 2.80
C ILE A 172 13.03 -13.74 1.91
N SER A 173 13.73 -12.84 1.21
CA SER A 173 14.81 -13.17 0.28
C SER A 173 15.96 -13.92 0.93
N ALA A 174 16.17 -13.72 2.24
CA ALA A 174 17.18 -14.42 3.01
C ALA A 174 16.88 -15.91 3.23
N TRP A 175 15.59 -16.29 3.12
CA TRP A 175 15.12 -17.67 3.27
C TRP A 175 14.82 -18.32 1.93
N ILE A 176 14.16 -17.57 1.05
CA ILE A 176 13.75 -18.05 -0.27
C ILE A 176 14.73 -17.51 -1.31
N LYS A 177 15.65 -18.38 -1.74
CA LYS A 177 16.72 -18.04 -2.69
C LYS A 177 16.21 -18.02 -4.15
N ASN A 178 14.93 -17.67 -4.34
CA ASN A 178 14.29 -17.56 -5.63
C ASN A 178 13.77 -16.13 -5.84
N THR A 179 14.31 -15.47 -6.85
CA THR A 179 13.98 -14.07 -7.18
C THR A 179 12.49 -13.85 -7.43
N PHE A 180 11.86 -14.77 -8.16
CA PHE A 180 10.45 -14.65 -8.50
C PHE A 180 9.54 -14.75 -7.26
N LEU A 181 9.79 -15.75 -6.42
CA LEU A 181 9.04 -15.93 -5.18
C LEU A 181 9.23 -14.74 -4.22
N THR A 182 10.45 -14.22 -4.12
CA THR A 182 10.74 -13.04 -3.29
C THR A 182 9.91 -11.82 -3.69
N LEU A 183 9.68 -11.62 -5.00
CA LEU A 183 8.89 -10.51 -5.51
C LEU A 183 7.39 -10.69 -5.31
N ILE A 184 6.90 -11.92 -5.50
CA ILE A 184 5.46 -12.19 -5.46
C ILE A 184 4.94 -12.38 -4.03
N LEU A 185 5.76 -12.87 -3.10
CA LEU A 185 5.31 -13.21 -1.76
C LEU A 185 4.69 -12.05 -0.97
N PRO A 186 5.20 -10.80 -1.02
CA PRO A 186 4.53 -9.66 -0.40
C PRO A 186 3.12 -9.42 -0.95
N PHE A 187 2.93 -9.62 -2.25
CA PHE A 187 1.61 -9.53 -2.89
C PHE A 187 0.68 -10.68 -2.46
N VAL A 188 1.19 -11.92 -2.44
CA VAL A 188 0.43 -13.08 -1.95
C VAL A 188 0.00 -12.89 -0.50
N LEU A 189 0.87 -12.26 0.33
CA LEU A 189 0.52 -11.93 1.71
C LEU A 189 -0.67 -10.96 1.77
N CYS A 190 -0.68 -9.91 0.94
CA CYS A 190 -1.81 -8.98 0.87
C CYS A 190 -3.12 -9.70 0.53
N ILE A 191 -3.10 -10.58 -0.48
CA ILE A 191 -4.30 -11.36 -0.86
C ILE A 191 -4.70 -12.31 0.26
N ALA A 192 -3.74 -13.02 0.86
CA ALA A 192 -4.02 -13.96 1.93
C ALA A 192 -4.66 -13.26 3.14
N MET A 193 -4.16 -12.09 3.51
CA MET A 193 -4.73 -11.29 4.60
C MET A 193 -6.15 -10.82 4.26
N ALA A 194 -6.39 -10.35 3.04
CA ALA A 194 -7.72 -9.92 2.60
C ALA A 194 -8.75 -11.07 2.58
N ILE A 195 -8.32 -12.32 2.31
CA ILE A 195 -9.20 -13.49 2.32
C ILE A 195 -9.41 -14.04 3.74
N LEU A 196 -8.34 -14.11 4.54
CA LEU A 196 -8.38 -14.75 5.87
C LEU A 196 -9.00 -13.86 6.94
N ILE A 197 -8.85 -12.54 6.79
CA ILE A 197 -9.37 -11.56 7.72
C ILE A 197 -10.44 -10.74 6.98
N PRO A 198 -11.73 -11.10 7.12
CA PRO A 198 -12.80 -10.42 6.42
C PRO A 198 -13.05 -8.98 6.93
N ASP A 199 -12.37 -8.57 8.00
CA ASP A 199 -12.45 -7.19 8.48
C ASP A 199 -11.50 -6.29 7.66
N ASN A 200 -12.09 -5.45 6.82
CA ASN A 200 -11.38 -4.49 5.97
C ASN A 200 -10.47 -3.50 6.73
N ARG A 201 -10.56 -3.44 8.07
CA ARG A 201 -9.68 -2.61 8.90
C ARG A 201 -8.23 -3.10 8.89
N PHE A 202 -8.01 -4.38 8.63
CA PHE A 202 -6.69 -5.03 8.62
C PHE A 202 -6.17 -5.28 7.20
N ASP A 203 -6.77 -4.67 6.18
CA ASP A 203 -6.26 -4.77 4.82
C ASP A 203 -4.90 -4.07 4.72
N LEU A 204 -3.89 -4.80 4.28
CA LEU A 204 -2.52 -4.29 4.10
C LEU A 204 -2.44 -3.19 3.03
N LEU A 205 -3.39 -3.15 2.11
CA LEU A 205 -3.49 -2.09 1.11
C LEU A 205 -3.79 -0.73 1.72
N LEU A 206 -4.33 -0.67 2.94
CA LEU A 206 -4.55 0.59 3.69
C LEU A 206 -3.26 1.38 3.90
N ILE A 207 -2.12 0.72 4.00
CA ILE A 207 -0.82 1.39 4.17
C ILE A 207 -0.53 2.28 2.96
N PHE A 208 -0.88 1.82 1.77
CA PHE A 208 -0.65 2.55 0.52
C PHE A 208 -1.81 3.49 0.16
N ALA A 209 -3.04 3.01 0.28
CA ALA A 209 -4.25 3.69 -0.19
C ALA A 209 -5.26 3.91 0.95
N PRO A 210 -4.95 4.77 1.95
CA PRO A 210 -5.87 5.02 3.07
C PRO A 210 -7.20 5.63 2.63
N ASN A 211 -7.25 6.21 1.43
CA ASN A 211 -8.46 6.81 0.89
C ASN A 211 -9.52 5.79 0.46
N GLY A 212 -9.14 4.53 0.25
CA GLY A 212 -10.05 3.49 -0.22
C GLY A 212 -11.06 3.02 0.83
N TYR A 213 -10.88 3.38 2.11
CA TYR A 213 -11.64 2.81 3.21
C TYR A 213 -12.08 3.85 4.23
N ALA A 214 -13.38 3.84 4.56
CA ALA A 214 -13.96 4.72 5.58
C ALA A 214 -13.37 4.50 6.98
N TRP A 215 -12.77 3.34 7.23
CA TRP A 215 -12.21 2.91 8.52
C TRP A 215 -10.71 3.14 8.65
N ALA A 216 -10.05 3.69 7.62
CA ALA A 216 -8.61 3.93 7.67
C ALA A 216 -8.28 4.84 8.86
N SER A 217 -7.50 4.32 9.78
CA SER A 217 -6.99 5.08 10.91
C SER A 217 -5.47 5.05 10.94
N VAL A 218 -4.86 6.20 11.22
CA VAL A 218 -3.38 6.32 11.31
C VAL A 218 -2.77 5.29 12.27
N PRO A 219 -3.32 5.07 13.49
CA PRO A 219 -2.78 4.07 14.40
C PRO A 219 -2.75 2.66 13.81
N ILE A 220 -3.82 2.23 13.14
CA ILE A 220 -3.89 0.88 12.55
C ILE A 220 -2.83 0.75 11.45
N ILE A 221 -2.72 1.75 10.56
CA ILE A 221 -1.71 1.77 9.48
C ILE A 221 -0.29 1.66 10.07
N LEU A 222 0.02 2.45 11.11
CA LEU A 222 1.33 2.43 11.76
C LEU A 222 1.63 1.10 12.47
N ILE A 223 0.64 0.50 13.13
CA ILE A 223 0.80 -0.79 13.80
C ILE A 223 1.06 -1.88 12.75
N MET A 224 0.26 -1.95 11.69
CA MET A 224 0.42 -2.96 10.65
C MET A 224 1.76 -2.83 9.92
N SER A 225 2.15 -1.61 9.56
CA SER A 225 3.46 -1.36 8.96
C SER A 225 4.60 -1.70 9.90
N GLY A 226 4.47 -1.36 11.19
CA GLY A 226 5.45 -1.69 12.23
C GLY A 226 5.64 -3.20 12.39
N ILE A 227 4.56 -3.97 12.44
CA ILE A 227 4.60 -5.44 12.52
C ILE A 227 5.33 -6.03 11.31
N LEU A 228 5.00 -5.58 10.09
CA LEU A 228 5.64 -6.08 8.88
C LEU A 228 7.12 -5.71 8.79
N ILE A 229 7.49 -4.48 9.17
CA ILE A 229 8.89 -4.04 9.22
C ILE A 229 9.68 -4.88 10.23
N LEU A 230 9.16 -5.05 11.46
CA LEU A 230 9.81 -5.86 12.48
C LEU A 230 9.98 -7.31 12.04
N THR A 231 8.94 -7.91 11.47
CA THR A 231 8.99 -9.26 10.93
C THR A 231 10.06 -9.36 9.83
N GLY A 232 10.10 -8.41 8.90
CA GLY A 232 11.10 -8.36 7.84
C GLY A 232 12.53 -8.24 8.37
N ILE A 233 12.77 -7.38 9.37
CA ILE A 233 14.07 -7.22 10.02
C ILE A 233 14.53 -8.51 10.71
N ILE A 234 13.64 -9.15 11.48
CA ILE A 234 13.94 -10.41 12.19
C ILE A 234 14.26 -11.52 11.18
N LEU A 235 13.41 -11.69 10.16
CA LEU A 235 13.63 -12.69 9.12
C LEU A 235 14.97 -12.48 8.41
N PHE A 236 15.30 -11.23 8.06
CA PHE A 236 16.57 -10.91 7.42
C PHE A 236 17.77 -11.19 8.30
N ALA A 237 17.75 -10.72 9.54
CA ALA A 237 18.86 -10.91 10.48
C ALA A 237 19.15 -12.40 10.77
N VAL A 238 18.08 -13.19 10.98
CA VAL A 238 18.19 -14.63 11.21
C VAL A 238 18.61 -15.36 9.93
N GLY A 239 18.03 -14.98 8.78
CA GLY A 239 18.38 -15.59 7.49
C GLY A 239 19.83 -15.37 7.09
N VAL A 240 20.38 -14.16 7.28
CA VAL A 240 21.80 -13.88 7.04
C VAL A 240 22.69 -14.73 7.96
N LYS A 241 22.32 -14.87 9.24
CA LYS A 241 23.05 -15.73 10.20
C LYS A 241 23.10 -17.21 9.76
N ASN A 242 21.99 -17.71 9.22
CA ASN A 242 21.91 -19.09 8.76
C ASN A 242 22.67 -19.33 7.45
N ASN A 243 22.78 -18.31 6.61
CA ASN A 243 23.47 -18.37 5.31
C ASN A 243 25.00 -18.16 5.41
N GLU A 244 25.51 -17.76 6.57
CA GLU A 244 26.94 -17.62 6.86
C GLU A 244 27.61 -18.99 7.11
N LYS A 245 26.82 -19.99 7.57
CA LYS A 245 27.30 -21.36 7.79
C LYS A 245 27.40 -22.11 6.46
#